data_e55fc1d576328a7e85b3414f1a83c19f
#
_entry.id   e55fc1d576328a7e85b3414f1a83c19f
#
_cell.length_a   1.000
_cell.length_b   1.000
_cell.length_c   1.000
_cell.angle_alpha   90.00
_cell.angle_beta   90.00
_cell.angle_gamma   90.00
#
_symmetry.space_group_name_H-M   'P 1'
#
loop_
_entity.id
_entity.type
_entity.pdbx_description
1 polymer ?
#
loop_
_entity_poly.entity_id
_entity_poly.type
_entity_poly.pdbx_seq_one_letter_code
_entity_poly.pdbx_strand_id
1 'polypeptide(L)'
;MRTMKRDVELIVLNHTKFGENSIVLHTLSREYGRRSFLLRVGKKTGMALFLPLNILEATVVENPKASLWTAHGFSSRYPLAGIRSNLYKNSMTLFMSEVLWRTIKEGASEDGLYDWCMRSILTLDALDNDFSNFHVRFLLELAVALGFSPSMDDLRPFVQEHAALAQRLLNADLTESLLIPMNGQQRNALCEEIIRYLEFHTESAINVRSLAVLRELFAS
;
A
#
# COMPACT_ATOMS: atom_id res chain seq x y z
N MET A 1 3.55 9.14 -33.91
CA MET A 1 3.79 9.62 -32.52
C MET A 1 5.00 8.89 -32.00
N ARG A 2 6.00 9.60 -31.54
CA ARG A 2 7.28 9.04 -31.07
C ARG A 2 7.07 8.42 -29.69
N THR A 3 7.56 7.21 -29.48
CA THR A 3 7.58 6.56 -28.16
C THR A 3 8.46 7.39 -27.23
N MET A 4 7.92 7.82 -26.10
CA MET A 4 8.69 8.56 -25.09
C MET A 4 9.27 7.58 -24.07
N LYS A 5 10.53 7.81 -23.69
CA LYS A 5 11.18 7.09 -22.58
C LYS A 5 11.36 8.06 -21.44
N ARG A 6 11.05 7.61 -20.23
CA ARG A 6 11.19 8.40 -19.02
C ARG A 6 11.65 7.54 -17.85
N ASP A 7 12.65 8.02 -17.13
CA ASP A 7 13.05 7.40 -15.87
C ASP A 7 12.08 7.86 -14.76
N VAL A 8 11.61 6.90 -13.99
CA VAL A 8 10.57 7.10 -12.96
C VAL A 8 10.87 6.28 -11.73
N GLU A 9 10.34 6.72 -10.62
CA GLU A 9 10.33 5.97 -9.37
C GLU A 9 8.95 5.33 -9.18
N LEU A 10 8.93 4.04 -8.88
CA LEU A 10 7.75 3.20 -8.80
C LEU A 10 7.67 2.51 -7.44
N ILE A 11 6.51 2.56 -6.78
CA ILE A 11 6.19 1.71 -5.64
C ILE A 11 5.45 0.47 -6.17
N VAL A 12 5.94 -0.72 -5.86
CA VAL A 12 5.32 -1.99 -6.26
C VAL A 12 4.07 -2.24 -5.41
N LEU A 13 2.91 -2.36 -6.05
CA LEU A 13 1.65 -2.73 -5.37
C LEU A 13 1.37 -4.22 -5.50
N ASN A 14 1.53 -4.76 -6.72
CA ASN A 14 1.26 -6.17 -6.98
C ASN A 14 1.94 -6.58 -8.30
N HIS A 15 2.00 -7.88 -8.56
CA HIS A 15 2.32 -8.39 -9.88
C HIS A 15 1.46 -9.60 -10.24
N THR A 16 1.14 -9.74 -11.53
CA THR A 16 0.35 -10.84 -12.06
C THR A 16 1.15 -11.55 -13.15
N LYS A 17 1.18 -12.87 -13.11
CA LYS A 17 1.85 -13.66 -14.16
C LYS A 17 1.10 -13.45 -15.50
N PHE A 18 1.86 -13.20 -16.55
CA PHE A 18 1.36 -13.00 -17.91
C PHE A 18 2.15 -13.88 -18.89
N GLY A 19 1.61 -15.04 -19.24
CA GLY A 19 2.33 -16.02 -20.05
C GLY A 19 3.51 -16.67 -19.33
N GLU A 20 4.47 -17.22 -20.11
CA GLU A 20 5.60 -17.99 -19.53
C GLU A 20 6.72 -17.11 -18.99
N ASN A 21 7.03 -16.01 -19.69
CA ASN A 21 8.21 -15.17 -19.46
C ASN A 21 7.85 -13.69 -19.26
N SER A 22 6.65 -13.39 -18.78
CA SER A 22 6.22 -12.01 -18.55
C SER A 22 5.38 -11.90 -17.29
N ILE A 23 5.39 -10.72 -16.71
CA ILE A 23 4.47 -10.31 -15.63
C ILE A 23 3.87 -8.96 -15.98
N VAL A 24 2.69 -8.70 -15.45
CA VAL A 24 2.14 -7.35 -15.34
C VAL A 24 2.46 -6.85 -13.94
N LEU A 25 3.24 -5.80 -13.85
CA LEU A 25 3.59 -5.14 -12.59
C LEU A 25 2.63 -3.97 -12.36
N HIS A 26 1.91 -4.00 -11.25
CA HIS A 26 1.01 -2.94 -10.81
C HIS A 26 1.77 -2.04 -9.85
N THR A 27 1.81 -0.75 -10.15
CA THR A 27 2.63 0.22 -9.42
C THR A 27 1.89 1.51 -9.11
N LEU A 28 2.45 2.28 -8.19
CA LEU A 28 2.12 3.68 -7.96
C LEU A 28 3.36 4.52 -8.26
N SER A 29 3.19 5.61 -8.99
CA SER A 29 4.25 6.59 -9.27
C SER A 29 3.71 8.01 -9.15
N ARG A 30 4.61 8.96 -9.02
CA ARG A 30 4.26 10.38 -8.97
C ARG A 30 3.74 10.88 -10.34
N GLU A 31 4.36 10.40 -11.41
CA GLU A 31 4.09 10.87 -12.78
C GLU A 31 2.83 10.28 -13.39
N TYR A 32 2.51 9.03 -13.03
CA TYR A 32 1.44 8.28 -13.70
C TYR A 32 0.34 7.79 -12.75
N GLY A 33 0.43 8.15 -11.46
CA GLY A 33 -0.45 7.59 -10.45
C GLY A 33 -0.34 6.06 -10.40
N ARG A 34 -1.46 5.38 -10.16
CA ARG A 34 -1.52 3.93 -10.26
C ARG A 34 -1.51 3.51 -11.73
N ARG A 35 -0.48 2.73 -12.11
CA ARG A 35 -0.35 2.23 -13.47
C ARG A 35 0.28 0.85 -13.54
N SER A 36 -0.11 0.10 -14.57
CA SER A 36 0.37 -1.26 -14.82
C SER A 36 1.33 -1.29 -16.00
N PHE A 37 2.41 -2.07 -15.86
CA PHE A 37 3.44 -2.22 -16.89
C PHE A 37 3.66 -3.69 -17.23
N LEU A 38 3.82 -4.00 -18.52
CA LEU A 38 4.21 -5.32 -18.98
C LEU A 38 5.74 -5.44 -18.94
N LEU A 39 6.24 -6.45 -18.23
CA LEU A 39 7.66 -6.75 -18.10
C LEU A 39 7.97 -8.14 -18.61
N ARG A 40 9.11 -8.26 -19.28
CA ARG A 40 9.72 -9.56 -19.54
C ARG A 40 10.60 -9.97 -18.36
N VAL A 41 10.33 -11.14 -17.81
CA VAL A 41 11.11 -11.72 -16.71
C VAL A 41 11.86 -12.95 -17.24
N GLY A 42 13.19 -12.90 -17.21
CA GLY A 42 14.04 -14.02 -17.60
C GLY A 42 14.51 -14.81 -16.38
N LYS A 43 15.22 -15.93 -16.61
CA LYS A 43 15.80 -16.76 -15.54
C LYS A 43 16.71 -16.01 -14.57
N LYS A 44 17.28 -14.86 -14.99
CA LYS A 44 18.16 -14.00 -14.19
C LYS A 44 17.41 -12.85 -13.49
N THR A 45 16.12 -12.66 -13.75
CA THR A 45 15.36 -11.58 -13.12
C THR A 45 15.06 -11.98 -11.68
N GLY A 46 15.65 -11.27 -10.74
CA GLY A 46 15.40 -11.50 -9.32
C GLY A 46 13.97 -11.05 -8.95
N MET A 47 13.05 -12.01 -8.76
CA MET A 47 11.67 -11.71 -8.36
C MET A 47 11.57 -10.95 -7.03
N ALA A 48 12.61 -10.98 -6.20
CA ALA A 48 12.71 -10.20 -4.97
C ALA A 48 12.62 -8.67 -5.21
N LEU A 49 12.96 -8.18 -6.41
CA LEU A 49 12.74 -6.78 -6.77
C LEU A 49 11.26 -6.38 -6.75
N PHE A 50 10.37 -7.30 -7.10
CA PHE A 50 8.93 -7.05 -7.24
C PHE A 50 8.12 -7.42 -5.99
N LEU A 51 8.79 -7.50 -4.83
CA LEU A 51 8.09 -7.65 -3.55
C LEU A 51 7.22 -6.42 -3.25
N PRO A 52 6.08 -6.63 -2.58
CA PRO A 52 5.17 -5.56 -2.21
C PRO A 52 5.87 -4.39 -1.51
N LEU A 53 5.52 -3.18 -1.90
CA LEU A 53 6.03 -1.90 -1.44
C LEU A 53 7.54 -1.68 -1.66
N ASN A 54 8.22 -2.50 -2.46
CA ASN A 54 9.54 -2.12 -2.93
C ASN A 54 9.46 -0.84 -3.75
N ILE A 55 10.46 0.01 -3.57
CA ILE A 55 10.61 1.28 -4.28
C ILE A 55 11.70 1.08 -5.33
N LEU A 56 11.32 1.20 -6.60
CA LEU A 56 12.16 0.87 -7.73
C LEU A 56 12.37 2.08 -8.63
N GLU A 57 13.57 2.23 -9.16
CA GLU A 57 13.83 3.05 -10.34
C GLU A 57 13.66 2.20 -11.59
N ALA A 58 13.06 2.77 -12.63
CA ALA A 58 12.86 2.09 -13.91
C ALA A 58 12.74 3.09 -15.05
N THR A 59 13.07 2.64 -16.28
CA THR A 59 12.77 3.39 -17.50
C THR A 59 11.43 2.91 -18.06
N VAL A 60 10.44 3.77 -18.08
CA VAL A 60 9.12 3.54 -18.68
C VAL A 60 9.14 3.92 -20.15
N VAL A 61 8.53 3.10 -20.97
CA VAL A 61 8.34 3.34 -22.42
C VAL A 61 6.84 3.56 -22.66
N GLU A 62 6.50 4.83 -22.88
CA GLU A 62 5.12 5.22 -23.12
C GLU A 62 4.68 4.83 -24.53
N ASN A 63 3.53 4.17 -24.63
CA ASN A 63 2.88 3.88 -25.90
C ASN A 63 1.38 4.19 -25.81
N PRO A 64 0.97 5.40 -26.24
CA PRO A 64 -0.43 5.82 -26.17
C PRO A 64 -1.42 4.92 -26.93
N LYS A 65 -0.92 4.05 -27.84
CA LYS A 65 -1.73 3.11 -28.60
C LYS A 65 -1.89 1.75 -27.91
N ALA A 66 -1.10 1.46 -26.87
CA ALA A 66 -1.15 0.21 -26.12
C ALA A 66 -1.90 0.39 -24.80
N SER A 67 -2.70 -0.58 -24.44
CA SER A 67 -3.36 -0.63 -23.12
C SER A 67 -2.38 -0.79 -21.98
N LEU A 68 -1.28 -1.51 -22.22
CA LEU A 68 -0.17 -1.68 -21.27
C LEU A 68 1.11 -1.08 -21.86
N TRP A 69 1.77 -0.25 -21.07
CA TRP A 69 3.11 0.23 -21.38
C TRP A 69 4.15 -0.77 -20.90
N THR A 70 5.40 -0.58 -21.33
CA THR A 70 6.50 -1.43 -20.90
C THR A 70 7.45 -0.64 -20.00
N ALA A 71 8.10 -1.35 -19.09
CA ALA A 71 9.17 -0.78 -18.26
C ALA A 71 10.35 -1.76 -18.20
N HIS A 72 11.55 -1.22 -18.04
CA HIS A 72 12.80 -1.99 -17.99
C HIS A 72 13.86 -1.27 -17.14
N GLY A 73 15.00 -1.90 -16.90
CA GLY A 73 16.11 -1.30 -16.15
C GLY A 73 15.82 -1.13 -14.66
N PHE A 74 15.08 -2.08 -14.07
CA PHE A 74 14.69 -2.00 -12.67
C PHE A 74 15.88 -2.12 -11.73
N SER A 75 15.97 -1.19 -10.77
CA SER A 75 16.88 -1.26 -9.64
C SER A 75 16.17 -0.86 -8.35
N SER A 76 16.57 -1.45 -7.23
CA SER A 76 16.03 -1.05 -5.93
C SER A 76 16.71 0.22 -5.46
N ARG A 77 15.92 1.23 -5.10
CA ARG A 77 16.44 2.48 -4.54
C ARG A 77 16.70 2.38 -3.05
N TYR A 78 15.85 1.64 -2.33
CA TYR A 78 15.93 1.49 -0.88
C TYR A 78 15.95 -0.01 -0.52
N PRO A 79 16.91 -0.47 0.30
CA PRO A 79 16.99 -1.89 0.67
C PRO A 79 15.83 -2.36 1.55
N LEU A 80 15.14 -1.44 2.26
CA LEU A 80 14.05 -1.72 3.20
C LEU A 80 14.41 -2.85 4.18
N ALA A 81 15.61 -2.76 4.76
CA ALA A 81 16.18 -3.82 5.60
C ALA A 81 15.36 -4.10 6.86
N GLY A 82 14.80 -3.06 7.47
CA GLY A 82 13.93 -3.20 8.64
C GLY A 82 12.65 -3.97 8.33
N ILE A 83 12.04 -3.72 7.18
CA ILE A 83 10.87 -4.47 6.69
C ILE A 83 11.27 -5.90 6.35
N ARG A 84 12.33 -6.10 5.56
CA ARG A 84 12.68 -7.42 5.01
C ARG A 84 13.23 -8.39 6.05
N SER A 85 13.83 -7.89 7.15
CA SER A 85 14.30 -8.71 8.27
C SER A 85 13.23 -9.02 9.31
N ASN A 86 12.06 -8.39 9.27
CA ASN A 86 11.01 -8.52 10.26
C ASN A 86 9.73 -9.12 9.65
N LEU A 87 9.31 -10.30 10.13
CA LEU A 87 8.15 -11.02 9.62
C LEU A 87 6.86 -10.20 9.73
N TYR A 88 6.66 -9.51 10.84
CA TYR A 88 5.45 -8.71 11.09
C TYR A 88 5.37 -7.50 10.14
N LYS A 89 6.46 -6.74 10.00
CA LYS A 89 6.53 -5.62 9.07
C LYS A 89 6.37 -6.08 7.61
N ASN A 90 7.02 -7.20 7.25
CA ASN A 90 6.89 -7.74 5.90
C ASN A 90 5.43 -8.17 5.60
N SER A 91 4.73 -8.73 6.57
CA SER A 91 3.29 -9.05 6.44
C SER A 91 2.41 -7.80 6.37
N MET A 92 2.76 -6.73 7.11
CA MET A 92 2.09 -5.43 6.95
C MET A 92 2.25 -4.88 5.54
N THR A 93 3.42 -5.03 4.90
CA THR A 93 3.59 -4.56 3.51
C THR A 93 2.72 -5.31 2.51
N LEU A 94 2.45 -6.61 2.72
CA LEU A 94 1.47 -7.37 1.93
C LEU A 94 0.08 -6.76 2.06
N PHE A 95 -0.34 -6.48 3.30
CA PHE A 95 -1.63 -5.87 3.58
C PHE A 95 -1.75 -4.46 2.98
N MET A 96 -0.80 -3.58 3.27
CA MET A 96 -0.81 -2.20 2.79
C MET A 96 -0.83 -2.13 1.26
N SER A 97 -0.01 -2.95 0.59
CA SER A 97 0.04 -2.99 -0.87
C SER A 97 -1.27 -3.50 -1.50
N GLU A 98 -1.90 -4.49 -0.88
CA GLU A 98 -3.18 -5.03 -1.34
C GLU A 98 -4.31 -3.99 -1.18
N VAL A 99 -4.35 -3.28 -0.04
CA VAL A 99 -5.30 -2.16 0.17
C VAL A 99 -5.08 -1.07 -0.87
N LEU A 100 -3.85 -0.57 -1.04
CA LEU A 100 -3.54 0.45 -2.04
C LEU A 100 -3.96 0.02 -3.45
N TRP A 101 -3.67 -1.22 -3.82
CA TRP A 101 -4.04 -1.74 -5.14
C TRP A 101 -5.55 -1.81 -5.35
N ARG A 102 -6.34 -2.02 -4.29
CA ARG A 102 -7.80 -2.11 -4.37
C ARG A 102 -8.49 -0.74 -4.30
N THR A 103 -7.93 0.19 -3.54
CA THR A 103 -8.53 1.52 -3.33
C THR A 103 -8.20 2.53 -4.43
N ILE A 104 -6.97 2.51 -4.95
CA ILE A 104 -6.54 3.49 -5.94
C ILE A 104 -7.00 3.03 -7.33
N LYS A 105 -7.80 3.83 -8.03
CA LYS A 105 -8.24 3.54 -9.41
C LYS A 105 -7.08 3.67 -10.39
N GLU A 106 -7.03 2.85 -11.43
CA GLU A 106 -5.98 2.93 -12.45
C GLU A 106 -6.06 4.27 -13.19
N GLY A 107 -4.91 4.92 -13.34
CA GLY A 107 -4.80 6.26 -13.91
C GLY A 107 -5.17 7.40 -12.94
N ALA A 108 -5.66 7.10 -11.72
CA ALA A 108 -5.85 8.12 -10.70
C ALA A 108 -4.51 8.60 -10.18
N SER A 109 -4.35 9.92 -10.11
CA SER A 109 -3.18 10.59 -9.58
C SER A 109 -3.67 11.67 -8.61
N GLU A 110 -3.79 11.27 -7.34
CA GLU A 110 -4.10 12.20 -6.26
C GLU A 110 -2.82 12.93 -5.84
N ASP A 111 -2.91 14.25 -5.73
CA ASP A 111 -1.78 15.08 -5.34
C ASP A 111 -1.25 14.65 -3.96
N GLY A 112 0.05 14.37 -3.88
CA GLY A 112 0.71 13.97 -2.64
C GLY A 112 0.56 12.51 -2.23
N LEU A 113 -0.31 11.71 -2.89
CA LEU A 113 -0.54 10.30 -2.55
C LEU A 113 0.75 9.46 -2.66
N TYR A 114 1.53 9.64 -3.72
CA TYR A 114 2.81 8.97 -3.90
C TYR A 114 3.79 9.31 -2.76
N ASP A 115 3.93 10.59 -2.44
CA ASP A 115 4.85 11.06 -1.40
C ASP A 115 4.44 10.60 -0.01
N TRP A 116 3.13 10.57 0.27
CA TRP A 116 2.62 9.99 1.51
C TRP A 116 2.92 8.50 1.60
N CYS A 117 2.67 7.75 0.52
CA CYS A 117 2.95 6.32 0.45
C CYS A 117 4.43 6.01 0.70
N MET A 118 5.32 6.77 0.03
CA MET A 118 6.76 6.70 0.21
C MET A 118 7.16 6.91 1.67
N ARG A 119 6.66 8.00 2.30
CA ARG A 119 6.94 8.29 3.71
C ARG A 119 6.46 7.16 4.62
N SER A 120 5.25 6.63 4.40
CA SER A 120 4.69 5.53 5.19
C SER A 120 5.56 4.28 5.13
N ILE A 121 6.06 3.92 3.94
CA ILE A 121 6.96 2.77 3.75
C ILE A 121 8.28 2.98 4.51
N LEU A 122 8.91 4.13 4.34
CA LEU A 122 10.20 4.43 4.97
C LEU A 122 10.06 4.55 6.49
N THR A 123 8.95 5.08 6.98
CA THR A 123 8.65 5.12 8.42
C THR A 123 8.49 3.71 8.98
N LEU A 124 7.72 2.82 8.34
CA LEU A 124 7.61 1.44 8.78
C LEU A 124 8.96 0.72 8.77
N ASP A 125 9.79 0.98 7.76
CA ASP A 125 11.14 0.39 7.69
C ASP A 125 12.00 0.81 8.89
N ALA A 126 11.96 2.10 9.26
CA ALA A 126 12.78 2.69 10.30
C ALA A 126 12.34 2.37 11.74
N LEU A 127 11.09 2.01 11.97
CA LEU A 127 10.58 1.69 13.31
C LEU A 127 11.20 0.41 13.85
N ASP A 128 11.89 0.46 14.98
CA ASP A 128 12.43 -0.75 15.64
C ASP A 128 11.39 -1.43 16.53
N ASN A 129 10.54 -0.66 17.19
CA ASN A 129 9.56 -1.13 18.18
C ASN A 129 8.21 -0.45 17.97
N ASP A 130 7.20 -0.88 18.72
CA ASP A 130 5.87 -0.26 18.84
C ASP A 130 5.10 -0.09 17.53
N PHE A 131 5.41 -0.87 16.51
CA PHE A 131 4.77 -0.77 15.19
C PHE A 131 3.48 -1.59 15.05
N SER A 132 3.02 -2.28 16.10
CA SER A 132 1.86 -3.20 16.02
C SER A 132 0.57 -2.54 15.52
N ASN A 133 0.38 -1.25 15.79
CA ASN A 133 -0.79 -0.48 15.36
C ASN A 133 -0.60 0.21 14.01
N PHE A 134 0.57 0.10 13.39
CA PHE A 134 0.92 0.86 12.18
C PHE A 134 -0.07 0.67 11.03
N HIS A 135 -0.49 -0.56 10.79
CA HIS A 135 -1.43 -0.88 9.71
C HIS A 135 -2.84 -0.32 9.94
N VAL A 136 -3.29 -0.17 11.19
CA VAL A 136 -4.55 0.50 11.53
C VAL A 136 -4.46 1.99 11.25
N ARG A 137 -3.38 2.62 11.73
CA ARG A 137 -3.11 4.04 11.47
C ARG A 137 -2.98 4.33 9.98
N PHE A 138 -2.27 3.47 9.25
CA PHE A 138 -2.12 3.58 7.80
C PHE A 138 -3.46 3.66 7.06
N LEU A 139 -4.48 2.89 7.46
CA LEU A 139 -5.80 2.94 6.83
C LEU A 139 -6.48 4.29 7.01
N LEU A 140 -6.40 4.89 8.21
CA LEU A 140 -6.96 6.23 8.46
C LEU A 140 -6.21 7.31 7.67
N GLU A 141 -4.90 7.24 7.61
CA GLU A 141 -4.09 8.17 6.82
C GLU A 141 -4.30 7.98 5.32
N LEU A 142 -4.54 6.75 4.86
CA LEU A 142 -4.89 6.49 3.47
C LEU A 142 -6.21 7.19 3.09
N ALA A 143 -7.21 7.18 3.98
CA ALA A 143 -8.44 7.91 3.74
C ALA A 143 -8.16 9.41 3.50
N VAL A 144 -7.30 10.01 4.33
CA VAL A 144 -6.88 11.42 4.15
C VAL A 144 -6.12 11.61 2.84
N ALA A 145 -5.19 10.71 2.51
CA ALA A 145 -4.38 10.78 1.29
C ALA A 145 -5.23 10.60 0.01
N LEU A 146 -6.39 9.96 0.12
CA LEU A 146 -7.39 9.83 -0.95
C LEU A 146 -8.38 11.01 -1.00
N GLY A 147 -8.18 12.05 -0.18
CA GLY A 147 -9.01 13.25 -0.15
C GLY A 147 -10.23 13.17 0.76
N PHE A 148 -10.39 12.09 1.52
CA PHE A 148 -11.42 12.00 2.56
C PHE A 148 -10.89 12.58 3.86
N SER A 149 -11.77 13.19 4.67
CA SER A 149 -11.39 13.75 5.97
C SER A 149 -12.19 13.03 7.05
N PRO A 150 -11.81 11.80 7.43
CA PRO A 150 -12.60 11.00 8.35
C PRO A 150 -12.75 11.71 9.69
N SER A 151 -14.00 12.00 10.07
CA SER A 151 -14.39 12.45 11.40
C SER A 151 -15.01 11.29 12.18
N MET A 152 -15.22 11.49 13.47
CA MET A 152 -15.92 10.47 14.25
C MET A 152 -17.37 10.27 13.81
N ASP A 153 -18.03 11.33 13.31
CA ASP A 153 -19.40 11.22 12.80
C ASP A 153 -19.45 10.40 11.51
N ASP A 154 -18.43 10.51 10.64
CA ASP A 154 -18.30 9.70 9.42
C ASP A 154 -17.95 8.24 9.70
N LEU A 155 -17.11 7.99 10.71
CA LEU A 155 -16.70 6.63 11.08
C LEU A 155 -17.72 5.87 11.92
N ARG A 156 -18.55 6.57 12.71
CA ARG A 156 -19.49 5.95 13.66
C ARG A 156 -20.38 4.86 13.09
N PRO A 157 -20.91 4.96 11.85
CA PRO A 157 -21.69 3.89 11.25
C PRO A 157 -20.93 2.56 11.07
N PHE A 158 -19.61 2.61 11.02
CA PHE A 158 -18.73 1.48 10.72
C PHE A 158 -18.08 0.88 11.98
N VAL A 159 -17.71 1.73 12.97
CA VAL A 159 -16.84 1.34 14.10
C VAL A 159 -17.58 1.02 15.40
N GLN A 160 -18.87 0.98 15.41
CA GLN A 160 -19.80 0.73 16.52
C GLN A 160 -19.15 0.40 17.90
N GLU A 161 -18.69 -0.84 18.10
CA GLU A 161 -18.12 -1.31 19.38
C GLU A 161 -16.72 -0.73 19.65
N HIS A 162 -16.00 -0.28 18.62
CA HIS A 162 -14.65 0.24 18.73
C HIS A 162 -14.58 1.77 18.63
N ALA A 163 -15.73 2.46 18.74
CA ALA A 163 -15.80 3.92 18.58
C ALA A 163 -14.83 4.69 19.49
N ALA A 164 -14.62 4.25 20.72
CA ALA A 164 -13.67 4.90 21.65
C ALA A 164 -12.21 4.75 21.18
N LEU A 165 -11.83 3.61 20.60
CA LEU A 165 -10.50 3.41 20.02
C LEU A 165 -10.32 4.20 18.72
N ALA A 166 -11.32 4.21 17.85
CA ALA A 166 -11.34 5.01 16.63
C ALA A 166 -11.18 6.52 16.93
N GLN A 167 -11.91 7.03 17.94
CA GLN A 167 -11.79 8.43 18.39
C GLN A 167 -10.36 8.75 18.88
N ARG A 168 -9.74 7.84 19.65
CA ARG A 168 -8.36 8.02 20.12
C ARG A 168 -7.38 8.06 18.94
N LEU A 169 -7.53 7.16 17.97
CA LEU A 169 -6.70 7.10 16.78
C LEU A 169 -6.84 8.36 15.91
N LEU A 170 -8.06 8.89 15.75
CA LEU A 170 -8.29 10.13 15.00
C LEU A 170 -7.63 11.35 15.65
N ASN A 171 -7.62 11.42 16.98
CA ASN A 171 -7.06 12.55 17.73
C ASN A 171 -5.54 12.46 17.93
N ALA A 172 -4.96 11.29 17.75
CA ALA A 172 -3.55 11.02 17.97
C ALA A 172 -2.70 11.39 16.73
N ASP A 173 -1.49 11.84 16.95
CA ASP A 173 -0.47 11.84 15.91
C ASP A 173 0.02 10.41 15.62
N LEU A 174 0.99 10.25 14.68
CA LEU A 174 1.51 8.93 14.35
C LEU A 174 2.13 8.24 15.57
N THR A 175 3.02 8.93 16.30
CA THR A 175 3.74 8.35 17.45
C THR A 175 2.77 7.94 18.55
N GLU A 176 1.84 8.81 18.89
CA GLU A 176 0.81 8.55 19.89
C GLU A 176 -0.08 7.36 19.47
N SER A 177 -0.46 7.29 18.20
CA SER A 177 -1.33 6.22 17.68
C SER A 177 -0.68 4.84 17.77
N LEU A 178 0.64 4.75 17.58
CA LEU A 178 1.39 3.50 17.71
C LEU A 178 1.40 2.98 19.15
N LEU A 179 1.34 3.88 20.14
CA LEU A 179 1.36 3.56 21.58
C LEU A 179 -0.03 3.32 22.18
N ILE A 180 -1.12 3.49 21.43
CA ILE A 180 -2.47 3.20 21.94
C ILE A 180 -2.57 1.71 22.30
N PRO A 181 -2.88 1.34 23.55
CA PRO A 181 -3.05 -0.06 23.92
C PRO A 181 -4.23 -0.68 23.16
N MET A 182 -3.92 -1.69 22.34
CA MET A 182 -4.89 -2.51 21.62
C MET A 182 -4.40 -3.95 21.57
N ASN A 183 -5.30 -4.89 21.77
CA ASN A 183 -5.02 -6.30 21.52
C ASN A 183 -5.19 -6.65 20.02
N GLY A 184 -4.78 -7.85 19.61
CA GLY A 184 -4.85 -8.31 18.23
C GLY A 184 -6.29 -8.32 17.68
N GLN A 185 -7.27 -8.72 18.50
CA GLN A 185 -8.68 -8.75 18.10
C GLN A 185 -9.22 -7.33 17.80
N GLN A 186 -8.90 -6.36 18.65
CA GLN A 186 -9.31 -4.97 18.47
C GLN A 186 -8.66 -4.37 17.20
N ARG A 187 -7.37 -4.62 16.96
CA ARG A 187 -6.70 -4.18 15.73
C ARG A 187 -7.35 -4.74 14.48
N ASN A 188 -7.63 -6.04 14.46
CA ASN A 188 -8.27 -6.70 13.33
C ASN A 188 -9.67 -6.16 13.06
N ALA A 189 -10.48 -6.00 14.11
CA ALA A 189 -11.84 -5.46 13.99
C ALA A 189 -11.81 -4.03 13.44
N LEU A 190 -10.95 -3.16 13.98
CA LEU A 190 -10.78 -1.79 13.47
C LEU A 190 -10.31 -1.77 12.00
N CYS A 191 -9.40 -2.66 11.60
CA CYS A 191 -9.02 -2.76 10.19
C CYS A 191 -10.23 -3.09 9.30
N GLU A 192 -11.03 -4.08 9.66
CA GLU A 192 -12.23 -4.46 8.91
C GLU A 192 -13.26 -3.32 8.85
N GLU A 193 -13.44 -2.60 9.96
CA GLU A 193 -14.35 -1.46 10.08
C GLU A 193 -13.89 -0.28 9.22
N ILE A 194 -12.61 0.08 9.26
CA ILE A 194 -12.05 1.18 8.45
C ILE A 194 -12.01 0.77 6.96
N ILE A 195 -11.76 -0.49 6.64
CA ILE A 195 -11.86 -0.98 5.24
C ILE A 195 -13.29 -0.78 4.72
N ARG A 196 -14.34 -1.11 5.49
CA ARG A 196 -15.73 -0.85 5.08
C ARG A 196 -16.02 0.65 4.86
N TYR A 197 -15.43 1.51 5.70
CA TYR A 197 -15.49 2.96 5.47
C TYR A 197 -14.83 3.35 4.13
N LEU A 198 -13.63 2.82 3.84
CA LEU A 198 -12.94 3.06 2.58
C LEU A 198 -13.73 2.51 1.37
N GLU A 199 -14.30 1.30 1.48
CA GLU A 199 -15.17 0.71 0.44
C GLU A 199 -16.34 1.62 0.10
N PHE A 200 -17.01 2.16 1.12
CA PHE A 200 -18.12 3.06 0.95
C PHE A 200 -17.73 4.34 0.20
N HIS A 201 -16.63 4.97 0.59
CA HIS A 201 -16.19 6.25 0.00
C HIS A 201 -15.49 6.11 -1.36
N THR A 202 -14.80 5.00 -1.60
CA THR A 202 -14.15 4.75 -2.90
C THR A 202 -15.06 4.06 -3.91
N GLU A 203 -16.26 3.63 -3.49
CA GLU A 203 -17.18 2.82 -4.30
C GLU A 203 -16.51 1.57 -4.89
N SER A 204 -15.59 0.98 -4.14
CA SER A 204 -14.77 -0.15 -4.59
C SER A 204 -14.79 -1.27 -3.56
N ALA A 205 -15.00 -2.52 -3.99
CA ALA A 205 -14.85 -3.67 -3.10
C ALA A 205 -13.37 -3.91 -2.75
N ILE A 206 -13.03 -3.81 -1.47
CA ILE A 206 -11.67 -3.96 -0.94
C ILE A 206 -11.52 -5.32 -0.28
N ASN A 207 -11.50 -6.38 -1.07
CA ASN A 207 -11.30 -7.73 -0.55
C ASN A 207 -9.80 -7.96 -0.28
N VAL A 208 -9.39 -7.84 1.00
CA VAL A 208 -8.00 -7.95 1.46
C VAL A 208 -7.75 -9.33 2.07
N ARG A 209 -7.08 -10.21 1.33
CA ARG A 209 -6.76 -11.57 1.77
C ARG A 209 -5.64 -11.60 2.81
N SER A 210 -4.70 -10.67 2.72
CA SER A 210 -3.56 -10.55 3.62
C SER A 210 -3.95 -10.12 5.04
N LEU A 211 -5.17 -9.62 5.27
CA LEU A 211 -5.66 -9.35 6.62
C LEU A 211 -5.75 -10.62 7.48
N ALA A 212 -6.08 -11.77 6.87
CA ALA A 212 -6.08 -13.05 7.57
C ALA A 212 -4.68 -13.43 8.09
N VAL A 213 -3.64 -13.16 7.29
CA VAL A 213 -2.24 -13.39 7.68
C VAL A 213 -1.83 -12.51 8.86
N LEU A 214 -2.21 -11.23 8.83
CA LEU A 214 -1.96 -10.32 9.96
C LEU A 214 -2.68 -10.79 11.23
N ARG A 215 -3.93 -11.26 11.10
CA ARG A 215 -4.71 -11.79 12.22
C ARG A 215 -3.98 -12.93 12.92
N GLU A 216 -3.47 -13.89 12.17
CA GLU A 216 -2.74 -15.04 12.73
C GLU A 216 -1.43 -14.59 13.42
N LEU A 217 -0.68 -13.69 12.81
CA LEU A 217 0.60 -13.22 13.34
C LEU A 217 0.45 -12.35 14.60
N PHE A 218 -0.60 -11.56 14.71
CA PHE A 218 -0.84 -10.66 15.84
C PHE A 218 -1.88 -11.20 16.85
N ALA A 219 -2.28 -12.46 16.73
CA ALA A 219 -3.20 -13.11 17.66
C ALA A 219 -2.54 -13.51 18.99
N SER A 220 -1.20 -13.53 19.04
CA SER A 220 -0.39 -13.87 20.23
C SER A 220 -0.16 -12.66 21.14
#